data_f22d223d24eec531c428b6397f96f0c0
#
_entry.id   f22d223d24eec531c428b6397f96f0c0
#
_cell.length_a   1.000
_cell.length_b   1.000
_cell.length_c   1.000
_cell.angle_alpha   90.00
_cell.angle_beta   90.00
_cell.angle_gamma   90.00
#
_symmetry.space_group_name_H-M   'P 1'
#
loop_
_entity.id
_entity.type
_entity.pdbx_description
1 polymer ?
#
loop_
_entity_poly.entity_id
_entity_poly.type
_entity_poly.pdbx_seq_one_letter_code
_entity_poly.pdbx_strand_id
1 'polypeptide(L)'
;MTERKRALIVDDDDPIRTMLAKVVERQDLEVHTARDGEEAIQRIDKDGYAVILLDLMMPRVDGYGVLKHMQQHHPEKLECTIIASAVPASEILKRFSAPVFRIHAKPFDMAQLIADIRFCTNK
;
A
#
# COMPACT_ATOMS: atom_id res chain seq x y z
N MET A 1 -4.02 -23.19 -14.68
CA MET A 1 -3.50 -22.79 -13.36
C MET A 1 -3.45 -21.27 -13.27
N THR A 2 -4.10 -20.73 -12.30
CA THR A 2 -4.14 -19.29 -12.14
C THR A 2 -2.95 -18.81 -11.34
N GLU A 3 -2.28 -17.77 -11.82
CA GLU A 3 -1.24 -17.11 -11.06
C GLU A 3 -1.86 -16.40 -9.86
N ARG A 4 -1.13 -16.39 -8.76
CA ARG A 4 -1.55 -15.61 -7.59
C ARG A 4 -1.46 -14.13 -7.92
N LYS A 5 -2.41 -13.37 -7.40
CA LYS A 5 -2.35 -11.92 -7.46
C LYS A 5 -1.22 -11.41 -6.56
N ARG A 6 -0.72 -10.23 -6.87
CA ARG A 6 0.41 -9.64 -6.15
C ARG A 6 -0.02 -8.51 -5.25
N ALA A 7 0.67 -8.41 -4.12
CA ALA A 7 0.53 -7.30 -3.19
C ALA A 7 1.89 -6.63 -3.01
N LEU A 8 1.89 -5.32 -2.88
CA LEU A 8 3.09 -4.55 -2.55
C LEU A 8 2.91 -3.94 -1.16
N ILE A 9 3.90 -4.13 -0.30
CA ILE A 9 3.91 -3.54 1.04
C ILE A 9 5.07 -2.55 1.10
N VAL A 10 4.74 -1.28 1.37
CA VAL A 10 5.71 -0.19 1.44
C VAL A 10 5.74 0.36 2.86
N ASP A 11 6.82 0.10 3.57
CA ASP A 11 7.00 0.57 4.95
C ASP A 11 8.50 0.51 5.27
N ASP A 12 9.04 1.56 5.87
CA ASP A 12 10.46 1.61 6.23
C ASP A 12 10.77 0.89 7.54
N ASP A 13 9.75 0.57 8.32
CA ASP A 13 9.90 -0.16 9.59
C ASP A 13 10.01 -1.66 9.31
N ASP A 14 11.19 -2.24 9.52
CA ASP A 14 11.44 -3.64 9.21
C ASP A 14 10.50 -4.61 9.94
N PRO A 15 10.28 -4.49 11.28
CA PRO A 15 9.35 -5.38 11.96
C PRO A 15 7.92 -5.29 11.44
N ILE A 16 7.42 -4.08 11.20
CA ILE A 16 6.06 -3.88 10.69
C ILE A 16 5.95 -4.47 9.28
N ARG A 17 6.90 -4.17 8.41
CA ARG A 17 6.91 -4.68 7.04
C ARG A 17 6.92 -6.21 7.02
N THR A 18 7.75 -6.82 7.85
CA THR A 18 7.83 -8.28 7.97
C THR A 18 6.52 -8.89 8.46
N MET A 19 5.92 -8.28 9.48
CA MET A 19 4.63 -8.73 10.00
C MET A 19 3.54 -8.65 8.95
N LEU A 20 3.45 -7.51 8.27
CA LEU A 20 2.44 -7.31 7.22
C LEU A 20 2.62 -8.28 6.06
N ALA A 21 3.87 -8.54 5.66
CA ALA A 21 4.16 -9.50 4.61
C ALA A 21 3.60 -10.89 4.95
N LYS A 22 3.79 -11.34 6.17
CA LYS A 22 3.29 -12.64 6.61
C LYS A 22 1.76 -12.70 6.60
N VAL A 23 1.12 -11.64 7.10
CA VAL A 23 -0.35 -11.56 7.14
C VAL A 23 -0.91 -11.59 5.73
N VAL A 24 -0.31 -10.84 4.82
CA VAL A 24 -0.78 -10.73 3.43
C VAL A 24 -0.55 -12.02 2.66
N GLU A 25 0.58 -12.70 2.89
CA GLU A 25 0.83 -13.99 2.27
C GLU A 25 -0.23 -15.03 2.61
N ARG A 26 -0.78 -14.96 3.82
CA ARG A 26 -1.85 -15.87 4.25
C ARG A 26 -3.16 -15.66 3.50
N GLN A 27 -3.27 -14.57 2.75
CA GLN A 27 -4.44 -14.28 1.92
C GLN A 27 -4.26 -14.82 0.48
N ASP A 28 -3.31 -15.72 0.28
CA ASP A 28 -3.00 -16.33 -1.01
C ASP A 28 -2.52 -15.31 -2.04
N LEU A 29 -1.68 -14.39 -1.59
CA LEU A 29 -1.09 -13.35 -2.43
C LEU A 29 0.41 -13.53 -2.52
N GLU A 30 0.99 -13.23 -3.69
CA GLU A 30 2.42 -13.08 -3.84
C GLU A 30 2.80 -11.71 -3.31
N VAL A 31 3.73 -11.65 -2.35
CA VAL A 31 4.06 -10.38 -1.68
C VAL A 31 5.42 -9.86 -2.14
N HIS A 32 5.42 -8.61 -2.59
CA HIS A 32 6.64 -7.83 -2.79
C HIS A 32 6.69 -6.75 -1.71
N THR A 33 7.90 -6.32 -1.36
CA THR A 33 8.08 -5.29 -0.35
C THR A 33 8.97 -4.17 -0.88
N ALA A 34 8.81 -2.98 -0.30
CA ALA A 34 9.67 -1.84 -0.55
C ALA A 34 9.93 -1.11 0.77
N ARG A 35 11.16 -0.64 0.97
CA ARG A 35 11.58 0.00 2.22
C ARG A 35 11.46 1.52 2.18
N ASP A 36 11.32 2.08 0.99
CA ASP A 36 11.22 3.51 0.80
C ASP A 36 10.42 3.84 -0.46
N GLY A 37 10.15 5.12 -0.66
CA GLY A 37 9.34 5.56 -1.78
C GLY A 37 9.98 5.34 -3.13
N GLU A 38 11.30 5.45 -3.20
CA GLU A 38 12.03 5.24 -4.46
C GLU A 38 11.90 3.79 -4.93
N GLU A 39 12.13 2.85 -4.02
CA GLU A 39 11.96 1.43 -4.32
C GLU A 39 10.50 1.11 -4.67
N ALA A 40 9.55 1.73 -3.94
CA ALA A 40 8.13 1.56 -4.23
C ALA A 40 7.78 1.99 -5.64
N ILE A 41 8.26 3.15 -6.08
CA ILE A 41 8.00 3.66 -7.42
C ILE A 41 8.57 2.71 -8.48
N GLN A 42 9.77 2.21 -8.27
CA GLN A 42 10.38 1.24 -9.20
C GLN A 42 9.52 -0.01 -9.34
N ARG A 43 9.01 -0.52 -8.22
CA ARG A 43 8.15 -1.71 -8.23
C ARG A 43 6.81 -1.43 -8.91
N ILE A 44 6.20 -0.29 -8.59
CA ILE A 44 4.90 0.09 -9.15
C ILE A 44 4.98 0.26 -10.66
N ASP A 45 6.06 0.86 -11.16
CA ASP A 45 6.23 1.07 -12.59
C ASP A 45 6.46 -0.24 -13.35
N LYS A 46 7.04 -1.22 -12.68
CA LYS A 46 7.45 -2.49 -13.32
C LYS A 46 6.39 -3.58 -13.26
N ASP A 47 5.69 -3.68 -12.13
CA ASP A 47 4.78 -4.79 -11.84
C ASP A 47 3.35 -4.33 -11.66
N GLY A 48 2.40 -5.26 -11.91
CA GLY A 48 0.99 -5.04 -11.58
C GLY A 48 0.68 -5.57 -10.20
N TYR A 49 -0.04 -4.78 -9.41
CA TYR A 49 -0.44 -5.17 -8.06
C TYR A 49 -1.95 -5.12 -7.91
N ALA A 50 -2.51 -6.12 -7.23
CA ALA A 50 -3.93 -6.15 -6.88
C ALA A 50 -4.21 -5.28 -5.66
N VAL A 51 -3.21 -5.08 -4.79
CA VAL A 51 -3.31 -4.21 -3.62
C VAL A 51 -1.93 -3.64 -3.29
N ILE A 52 -1.91 -2.38 -2.87
CA ILE A 52 -0.70 -1.69 -2.42
C ILE A 52 -0.98 -1.16 -1.01
N LEU A 53 -0.16 -1.59 -0.04
CA LEU A 53 -0.18 -1.06 1.31
C LEU A 53 0.94 -0.03 1.42
N LEU A 54 0.60 1.21 1.71
CA LEU A 54 1.55 2.33 1.63
C LEU A 54 1.60 3.11 2.94
N ASP A 55 2.77 3.15 3.56
CA ASP A 55 3.06 4.07 4.65
C ASP A 55 3.49 5.42 4.06
N LEU A 56 3.07 6.50 4.70
CA LEU A 56 3.39 7.86 4.23
C LEU A 56 4.68 8.42 4.82
N MET A 57 5.08 7.95 6.00
CA MET A 57 6.25 8.49 6.71
C MET A 57 7.46 7.61 6.44
N MET A 58 8.23 7.95 5.42
CA MET A 58 9.43 7.22 5.00
C MET A 58 10.54 8.18 4.60
N PRO A 59 11.81 7.73 4.68
CA PRO A 59 12.94 8.55 4.20
C PRO A 59 12.94 8.64 2.66
N ARG A 60 13.71 9.58 2.15
CA ARG A 60 13.84 9.88 0.71
C ARG A 60 12.51 10.31 0.13
N VAL A 61 12.02 9.60 -0.89
CA VAL A 61 10.67 9.85 -1.42
C VAL A 61 9.67 9.27 -0.42
N ASP A 62 8.89 10.12 0.22
CA ASP A 62 7.88 9.67 1.18
C ASP A 62 6.63 9.14 0.46
N GLY A 63 5.65 8.67 1.25
CA GLY A 63 4.43 8.10 0.70
C GLY A 63 3.62 9.06 -0.15
N TYR A 64 3.66 10.36 0.16
CA TYR A 64 2.97 11.36 -0.68
C TYR A 64 3.61 11.45 -2.07
N GLY A 65 4.94 11.33 -2.15
CA GLY A 65 5.63 11.28 -3.42
C GLY A 65 5.22 10.07 -4.25
N VAL A 66 5.03 8.92 -3.59
CA VAL A 66 4.54 7.71 -4.26
C VAL A 66 3.12 7.91 -4.76
N LEU A 67 2.24 8.52 -3.94
CA LEU A 67 0.87 8.80 -4.34
C LEU A 67 0.81 9.73 -5.55
N LYS A 68 1.62 10.78 -5.55
CA LYS A 68 1.68 11.72 -6.67
C LYS A 68 2.17 11.03 -7.95
N HIS A 69 3.17 10.17 -7.81
CA HIS A 69 3.68 9.40 -8.96
C HIS A 69 2.59 8.52 -9.55
N MET A 70 1.83 7.83 -8.70
CA MET A 70 0.71 7.01 -9.16
C MET A 70 -0.38 7.86 -9.81
N GLN A 71 -0.70 9.00 -9.23
CA GLN A 71 -1.71 9.90 -9.80
C GLN A 71 -1.34 10.37 -11.20
N GLN A 72 -0.06 10.64 -11.43
CA GLN A 72 0.43 11.13 -12.72
C GLN A 72 0.59 10.02 -13.76
N HIS A 73 1.03 8.85 -13.35
CA HIS A 73 1.44 7.78 -14.29
C HIS A 73 0.57 6.53 -14.25
N HIS A 74 -0.10 6.25 -13.12
CA HIS A 74 -0.89 5.04 -12.92
C HIS A 74 -2.11 5.34 -12.05
N PRO A 75 -2.98 6.26 -12.48
CA PRO A 75 -4.09 6.70 -11.61
C PRO A 75 -5.03 5.55 -11.21
N GLU A 76 -5.18 4.54 -12.04
CA GLU A 76 -6.01 3.36 -11.75
C GLU A 76 -5.49 2.57 -10.55
N LYS A 77 -4.21 2.66 -10.23
CA LYS A 77 -3.62 1.95 -9.10
C LYS A 77 -4.00 2.54 -7.75
N LEU A 78 -4.46 3.79 -7.73
CA LEU A 78 -4.96 4.41 -6.50
C LEU A 78 -6.20 3.67 -5.97
N GLU A 79 -6.99 3.08 -6.83
CA GLU A 79 -8.19 2.34 -6.45
C GLU A 79 -7.87 1.06 -5.67
N CYS A 80 -6.65 0.58 -5.73
CA CYS A 80 -6.21 -0.59 -4.97
C CYS A 80 -5.16 -0.23 -3.91
N THR A 81 -5.01 1.05 -3.59
CA THR A 81 -4.04 1.53 -2.61
C THR A 81 -4.71 1.72 -1.26
N ILE A 82 -4.12 1.09 -0.23
CA ILE A 82 -4.52 1.25 1.16
C ILE A 82 -3.39 2.01 1.86
N ILE A 83 -3.70 3.20 2.37
CA ILE A 83 -2.75 3.97 3.16
C ILE A 83 -2.80 3.46 4.60
N ALA A 84 -1.64 3.12 5.15
CA ALA A 84 -1.51 2.59 6.50
C ALA A 84 -0.44 3.40 7.23
N SER A 85 -0.84 4.41 7.99
CA SER A 85 0.10 5.40 8.52
C SER A 85 -0.32 5.93 9.88
N ALA A 86 0.68 6.44 10.63
CA ALA A 86 0.43 7.17 11.88
C ALA A 86 -0.16 8.56 11.64
N VAL A 87 -0.10 9.06 10.41
CA VAL A 87 -0.65 10.39 10.06
C VAL A 87 -2.18 10.33 10.10
N PRO A 88 -2.85 11.29 10.78
CA PRO A 88 -4.31 11.31 10.81
C PRO A 88 -4.91 11.45 9.42
N ALA A 89 -6.04 10.78 9.18
CA ALA A 89 -6.72 10.81 7.89
C ALA A 89 -7.07 12.24 7.44
N SER A 90 -7.45 13.11 8.38
CA SER A 90 -7.76 14.50 8.07
C SER A 90 -6.57 15.25 7.49
N GLU A 91 -5.36 14.99 7.96
CA GLU A 91 -4.16 15.59 7.40
C GLU A 91 -3.79 15.02 6.04
N ILE A 92 -3.99 13.72 5.88
CA ILE A 92 -3.75 13.06 4.58
C ILE A 92 -4.63 13.70 3.52
N LEU A 93 -5.91 13.87 3.80
CA LEU A 93 -6.86 14.44 2.85
C LEU A 93 -6.56 15.89 2.49
N LYS A 94 -5.91 16.64 3.38
CA LYS A 94 -5.46 18.01 3.07
C LYS A 94 -4.30 18.03 2.09
N ARG A 95 -3.43 17.03 2.14
CA ARG A 95 -2.23 16.98 1.31
C ARG A 95 -2.43 16.21 0.01
N PHE A 96 -3.38 15.27 -0.02
CA PHE A 96 -3.63 14.45 -1.18
C PHE A 96 -5.13 14.23 -1.32
N SER A 97 -5.73 14.82 -2.35
CA SER A 97 -7.18 14.85 -2.53
C SER A 97 -7.71 13.77 -3.45
N ALA A 98 -6.86 13.09 -4.22
CA ALA A 98 -7.33 12.02 -5.09
C ALA A 98 -7.77 10.81 -4.25
N PRO A 99 -8.83 10.10 -4.66
CA PRO A 99 -9.33 8.99 -3.85
C PRO A 99 -8.39 7.79 -3.87
N VAL A 100 -8.19 7.20 -2.70
CA VAL A 100 -7.54 5.91 -2.53
C VAL A 100 -8.58 4.91 -2.02
N PHE A 101 -8.25 3.62 -2.02
CA PHE A 101 -9.22 2.61 -1.60
C PHE A 101 -9.61 2.77 -0.13
N ARG A 102 -8.62 2.82 0.78
CA ARG A 102 -8.85 2.94 2.23
C ARG A 102 -7.67 3.64 2.90
N ILE A 103 -7.95 4.20 4.07
CA ILE A 103 -6.94 4.78 4.96
C ILE A 103 -7.07 4.10 6.32
N HIS A 104 -5.99 3.49 6.81
CA HIS A 104 -5.93 2.88 8.14
C HIS A 104 -4.93 3.62 9.01
N ALA A 105 -5.35 4.04 10.19
CA ALA A 105 -4.45 4.64 11.17
C ALA A 105 -3.66 3.55 11.90
N LYS A 106 -2.41 3.83 12.23
CA LYS A 106 -1.62 2.97 13.12
C LYS A 106 -1.95 3.31 14.59
N PRO A 107 -2.07 2.33 15.49
CA PRO A 107 -1.96 0.89 15.23
C PRO A 107 -3.17 0.35 14.48
N PHE A 108 -2.94 -0.70 13.66
CA PHE A 108 -3.99 -1.22 12.79
C PHE A 108 -5.03 -2.05 13.54
N ASP A 109 -6.27 -1.96 13.09
CA ASP A 109 -7.24 -3.02 13.32
C ASP A 109 -6.96 -4.10 12.27
N MET A 110 -6.30 -5.17 12.69
CA MET A 110 -5.80 -6.19 11.77
C MET A 110 -6.95 -6.89 11.04
N ALA A 111 -8.06 -7.16 11.71
CA ALA A 111 -9.21 -7.81 11.09
C ALA A 111 -9.79 -6.94 9.97
N GLN A 112 -9.89 -5.64 10.19
CA GLN A 112 -10.40 -4.71 9.19
C GLN A 112 -9.43 -4.58 8.02
N LEU A 113 -8.14 -4.54 8.29
CA LEU A 113 -7.11 -4.47 7.25
C LEU A 113 -7.17 -5.69 6.34
N ILE A 114 -7.27 -6.89 6.93
CA ILE A 114 -7.40 -8.13 6.17
C ILE A 114 -8.67 -8.13 5.32
N ALA A 115 -9.79 -7.67 5.88
CA ALA A 115 -11.04 -7.58 5.14
C ALA A 115 -10.92 -6.68 3.92
N ASP A 116 -10.26 -5.53 4.07
CA ASP A 116 -10.06 -4.59 2.97
C ASP A 116 -9.12 -5.14 1.91
N ILE A 117 -8.07 -5.85 2.32
CA ILE A 117 -7.17 -6.52 1.39
C ILE A 117 -7.93 -7.55 0.55
N ARG A 118 -8.73 -8.38 1.20
CA ARG A 118 -9.55 -9.38 0.50
C ARG A 118 -10.55 -8.75 -0.45
N PHE A 119 -11.21 -7.70 -0.01
CA PHE A 119 -12.16 -6.99 -0.87
C PHE A 119 -11.48 -6.45 -2.12
N CYS A 120 -10.32 -5.82 -1.94
CA CYS A 120 -9.56 -5.24 -3.05
C CYS A 120 -9.06 -6.30 -4.04
N THR A 121 -8.65 -7.46 -3.53
CA THR A 121 -8.03 -8.52 -4.36
C THR A 121 -9.03 -9.49 -4.97
N ASN A 122 -10.27 -9.51 -4.51
CA ASN A 122 -11.31 -10.42 -5.01
C ASN A 122 -12.23 -9.79 -6.07
N LYS A 123 -11.87 -8.63 -6.58
CA LYS A 123 -12.62 -7.99 -7.67
C LYS A 123 -12.41 -8.69 -8.99
#